data_c5b8312a4e511ae45fdc3e46c7c5c06e
#
_entry.id   c5b8312a4e511ae45fdc3e46c7c5c06e
#
_cell.length_a   1.000
_cell.length_b   1.000
_cell.length_c   1.000
_cell.angle_alpha   90.00
_cell.angle_beta   90.00
_cell.angle_gamma   90.00
#
_symmetry.space_group_name_H-M   'P 1'
#
loop_
_entity.id
_entity.type
_entity.pdbx_description
1 polymer ?
#
loop_
_entity_poly.entity_id
_entity_poly.type
_entity_poly.pdbx_seq_one_letter_code
_entity_poly.pdbx_strand_id
1 'polypeptide(L)' 'MIEYRFFRINAGGMVDSGVRIRLADDEAAAAHARTLSDDRVVEVWAGQRRVLKLPPSSFAQSA' A
#
# COMPACT_ATOMS: atom_id res chain seq x y z
N MET A 1 -7.73 13.02 11.49
CA MET A 1 -7.57 11.91 10.55
C MET A 1 -6.73 12.36 9.37
N ILE A 2 -5.92 11.48 8.87
CA ILE A 2 -4.99 11.76 7.77
C ILE A 2 -5.49 11.03 6.54
N GLU A 3 -5.49 11.69 5.40
CA GLU A 3 -5.88 11.06 4.14
C GLU A 3 -4.69 10.33 3.57
N TYR A 4 -4.84 9.02 3.38
CA TYR A 4 -3.83 8.17 2.78
C TYR A 4 -4.29 7.69 1.43
N ARG A 5 -3.35 7.54 0.50
CA ARG A 5 -3.59 6.96 -0.81
C ARG A 5 -2.88 5.62 -0.89
N PHE A 6 -3.63 4.60 -1.28
CA PHE A 6 -3.13 3.24 -1.37
C PHE A 6 -3.11 2.85 -2.84
N PHE A 7 -1.93 2.57 -3.36
CA PHE A 7 -1.74 2.21 -4.76
C PHE A 7 -1.30 0.76 -4.84
N ARG A 8 -1.89 0.03 -5.79
CA ARG A 8 -1.46 -1.34 -6.09
C ARG A 8 -0.79 -1.31 -7.45
N ILE A 9 0.44 -1.78 -7.49
CA ILE A 9 1.31 -1.68 -8.66
C ILE A 9 1.61 -3.09 -9.15
N ASN A 10 1.33 -3.34 -10.43
CA ASN A 10 1.50 -4.68 -11.00
C ASN A 10 2.96 -4.94 -11.35
N ALA A 11 3.25 -6.14 -11.85
CA ALA A 11 4.61 -6.59 -12.16
C ALA A 11 5.28 -5.72 -13.22
N GLY A 12 4.49 -5.07 -14.06
CA GLY A 12 5.05 -4.17 -15.08
C GLY A 12 5.35 -2.78 -14.57
N GLY A 13 5.12 -2.52 -13.28
CA GLY A 13 5.36 -1.20 -12.69
C GLY A 13 4.23 -0.21 -12.90
N MET A 14 3.08 -0.66 -13.37
CA MET A 14 1.94 0.21 -13.62
C MET A 14 0.98 0.17 -12.43
N VAL A 15 0.37 1.31 -12.13
CA VAL A 15 -0.62 1.40 -11.07
C VAL A 15 -1.92 0.78 -11.56
N ASP A 16 -2.35 -0.30 -10.88
CA ASP A 16 -3.60 -0.98 -11.21
C ASP A 16 -4.80 -0.33 -10.54
N SER A 17 -4.62 0.14 -9.32
CA SER A 17 -5.71 0.76 -8.60
C SER A 17 -5.17 1.73 -7.58
N GLY A 18 -5.99 2.68 -7.19
CA GLY A 18 -5.67 3.64 -6.14
C GLY A 18 -6.93 3.97 -5.39
N VAL A 19 -6.82 4.05 -4.07
CA VAL A 19 -7.96 4.36 -3.23
C VAL A 19 -7.51 5.32 -2.13
N ARG A 20 -8.40 6.23 -1.72
CA ARG A 20 -8.12 7.18 -0.65
C ARG A 20 -8.93 6.80 0.57
N ILE A 21 -8.25 6.71 1.71
CA ILE A 21 -8.88 6.34 2.96
C ILE A 21 -8.33 7.24 4.06
N ARG A 22 -9.18 7.71 4.95
CA ARG A 22 -8.77 8.51 6.09
C ARG A 22 -8.57 7.59 7.28
N LEU A 23 -7.39 7.68 7.88
CA LEU A 23 -7.01 6.84 9.00
C LEU A 23 -6.34 7.70 10.07
N ALA A 24 -6.23 7.15 11.27
CA ALA A 24 -5.76 7.91 12.41
C ALA A 24 -4.28 8.27 12.31
N ASP A 25 -3.45 7.33 11.86
CA ASP A 25 -2.01 7.52 11.82
C ASP A 25 -1.36 6.54 10.85
N ASP A 26 -0.03 6.61 10.75
CA ASP A 26 0.73 5.76 9.83
C ASP A 26 0.62 4.28 10.22
N GLU A 27 0.51 3.98 11.51
CA GLU A 27 0.38 2.60 11.95
C GLU A 27 -0.93 1.98 11.47
N ALA A 28 -2.03 2.74 11.56
CA ALA A 28 -3.31 2.29 11.03
C ALA A 28 -3.24 2.11 9.52
N ALA A 29 -2.53 3.00 8.83
CA ALA A 29 -2.36 2.89 7.39
C ALA A 29 -1.56 1.65 7.02
N ALA A 30 -0.52 1.33 7.78
CA ALA A 30 0.28 0.14 7.54
C ALA A 30 -0.55 -1.13 7.74
N ALA A 31 -1.37 -1.15 8.78
CA ALA A 31 -2.24 -2.29 9.04
C ALA A 31 -3.23 -2.49 7.89
N HIS A 32 -3.81 -1.39 7.40
CA HIS A 32 -4.74 -1.47 6.28
C HIS A 32 -4.05 -1.96 5.01
N ALA A 33 -2.82 -1.47 4.77
CA ALA A 33 -2.07 -1.88 3.59
C ALA A 33 -1.84 -3.39 3.56
N ARG A 34 -1.62 -4.01 4.71
CA ARG A 34 -1.42 -5.45 4.77
C ARG A 34 -2.65 -6.23 4.32
N THR A 35 -3.84 -5.67 4.50
CA THR A 35 -5.06 -6.32 4.04
C THR A 35 -5.20 -6.26 2.53
N LEU A 36 -4.50 -5.35 1.88
CA LEU A 36 -4.51 -5.20 0.42
C LEU A 36 -3.40 -5.98 -0.25
N SER A 37 -2.51 -6.60 0.53
CA SER A 37 -1.34 -7.29 0.00
C SER A 37 -1.77 -8.51 -0.80
N ASP A 38 -1.28 -8.60 -2.04
CA ASP A 38 -1.55 -9.74 -2.91
C ASP A 38 -0.32 -9.93 -3.81
N ASP A 39 -0.50 -10.26 -5.08
CA ASP A 39 0.61 -10.44 -6.01
C ASP A 39 1.15 -9.10 -6.54
N ARG A 40 0.69 -7.98 -6.00
CA ARG A 40 1.11 -6.64 -6.42
C ARG A 40 1.82 -5.92 -5.29
N VAL A 41 2.65 -4.96 -5.68
CA VAL A 41 3.26 -4.04 -4.72
C VAL A 41 2.18 -3.08 -4.22
N VAL A 42 2.19 -2.79 -2.93
CA VAL A 42 1.28 -1.81 -2.34
C VAL A 42 2.12 -0.62 -1.85
N GLU A 43 1.80 0.58 -2.33
CA GLU A 43 2.42 1.81 -1.84
C GLU A 43 1.38 2.65 -1.12
N VAL A 44 1.79 3.22 0.01
CA VAL A 44 0.92 4.09 0.80
C VAL A 44 1.55 5.47 0.87
N TRP A 45 0.77 6.48 0.52
CA TRP A 45 1.21 7.86 0.52
C TRP A 45 0.31 8.73 1.39
N ALA A 46 0.91 9.67 2.10
CA ALA A 46 0.22 10.73 2.81
C ALA A 46 0.67 12.05 2.19
N GLY A 47 -0.16 12.59 1.29
CA GLY A 47 0.23 13.76 0.52
C GLY A 47 1.42 13.44 -0.37
N GLN A 48 2.52 14.15 -0.15
CA GLN A 48 3.73 13.96 -0.95
C GLN A 48 4.74 13.03 -0.25
N ARG A 49 4.36 12.47 0.90
CA ARG A 49 5.26 11.62 1.68
C ARG A 49 4.87 10.16 1.50
N ARG A 50 5.82 9.35 1.08
CA ARG A 50 5.57 7.90 1.01
C ARG A 50 5.71 7.33 2.41
N VAL A 51 4.62 6.72 2.90
CA VAL A 51 4.58 6.16 4.23
C VAL A 51 5.25 4.80 4.27
N LEU A 52 4.90 3.95 3.31
CA LEU A 52 5.53 2.63 3.22
C LEU A 52 5.28 2.02 1.84
N LYS A 53 6.05 0.98 1.55
CA LYS A 53 5.93 0.19 0.33
C LYS A 53 6.06 -1.27 0.73
N LEU A 54 5.04 -2.07 0.39
CA LEU A 54 5.02 -3.48 0.71
C LEU A 54 5.30 -4.30 -0.53
N PRO A 55 6.16 -5.33 -0.43
CA PRO A 55 6.38 -6.24 -1.56
C PRO A 55 5.15 -7.12 -1.78
N PRO A 56 5.04 -7.79 -2.94
CA PRO A 56 3.96 -8.74 -3.15
C PRO A 56 3.99 -9.84 -2.08
N SER A 57 2.81 -10.23 -1.61
CA SER A 57 2.73 -11.25 -0.56
C SER A 57 3.25 -12.59 -1.03
N SER A 58 3.09 -12.91 -2.31
CA SER A 58 3.64 -14.15 -2.85
C SER A 58 5.16 -14.17 -2.76
N PHE A 59 5.81 -13.01 -2.92
CA PHE A 59 7.24 -12.87 -2.74
C PHE A 59 7.62 -13.10 -1.28
N ALA A 60 6.86 -12.51 -0.36
CA ALA A 60 7.14 -12.63 1.06
C ALA A 60 7.00 -14.06 1.56
N GLN A 61 6.18 -14.87 0.91
CA GLN A 61 5.94 -16.25 1.30
C GLN A 61 6.95 -17.22 0.76
N SER A 62 7.83 -16.79 -0.09
CA SER A 62 8.79 -17.68 -0.75
C SER A 62 9.99 -18.04 0.13
N ALA A 63 9.98 -17.59 1.35
CA ALA A 63 11.08 -17.88 2.28
C ALA A 63 11.13 -19.34 2.69
#